data_358bba691770724e2aa39d14a28ee768
#
_entry.id   358bba691770724e2aa39d14a28ee768
#
_cell.length_a   1.000
_cell.length_b   1.000
_cell.length_c   1.000
_cell.angle_alpha   90.00
_cell.angle_beta   90.00
_cell.angle_gamma   90.00
#
_symmetry.space_group_name_H-M   'P 1'
#
loop_
_entity.id
_entity.type
_entity.pdbx_description
1 polymer ?
#
loop_
_entity_poly.entity_id
_entity_poly.type
_entity_poly.pdbx_seq_one_letter_code
_entity_poly.pdbx_strand_id
1 'polypeptide(L)'
;MSTPEITAIRLSGEGEAAPDKDVLFVGAGLGTGVQALWAEAANELADRFQVIGWDLPGHGQSPAHNEPIAMADLANAVADLVKAQHAAGTIPAGAKVYYAGVSINGAVALQLGLDHGELFDGIAVICSAAKIGQTEAWQERATFVEAAGTPSMVAGSAEKWFAPGFIEQHAERTTRLLHTLQEADRFSYARLCEALGGFDVRERLGEITVPIVALHGAEDGVCPPADGEAIAAGVASGQAHVLEHVAHQAPIEKPAETATILKEAFTA
;
A
#
# COMPACT_ATOMS: atom_id res chain seq x y z
N MET A 1 -14.01 -11.87 12.89
CA MET A 1 -13.93 -10.41 12.97
C MET A 1 -14.72 -9.87 11.80
N SER A 2 -15.27 -8.66 11.85
CA SER A 2 -16.03 -8.08 10.72
C SER A 2 -15.06 -7.45 9.74
N THR A 3 -15.25 -7.71 8.44
CA THR A 3 -14.49 -7.02 7.37
C THR A 3 -14.73 -5.52 7.47
N PRO A 4 -13.70 -4.67 7.55
CA PRO A 4 -13.87 -3.22 7.64
C PRO A 4 -14.42 -2.66 6.33
N GLU A 5 -15.20 -1.59 6.43
CA GLU A 5 -15.63 -0.83 5.26
C GLU A 5 -14.46 0.03 4.75
N ILE A 6 -14.20 -0.02 3.45
CA ILE A 6 -13.17 0.77 2.77
C ILE A 6 -13.75 1.53 1.58
N THR A 7 -13.19 2.70 1.29
CA THR A 7 -13.66 3.56 0.21
C THR A 7 -12.67 3.53 -0.95
N ALA A 8 -13.19 3.23 -2.16
CA ALA A 8 -12.41 3.29 -3.40
C ALA A 8 -12.44 4.70 -3.99
N ILE A 9 -11.30 5.13 -4.53
CA ILE A 9 -11.10 6.45 -5.14
C ILE A 9 -10.44 6.23 -6.50
N ARG A 10 -11.03 6.76 -7.57
CA ARG A 10 -10.40 6.75 -8.89
C ARG A 10 -9.27 7.79 -8.91
N LEU A 11 -8.05 7.36 -9.17
CA LEU A 11 -6.86 8.24 -9.18
C LEU A 11 -6.42 8.65 -10.58
N SER A 12 -6.78 7.90 -11.63
CA SER A 12 -6.43 8.23 -13.01
C SER A 12 -7.64 8.23 -13.92
N GLY A 13 -7.65 9.18 -14.87
CA GLY A 13 -8.67 9.33 -15.90
C GLY A 13 -9.97 9.95 -15.35
N GLU A 14 -10.44 11.03 -15.97
CA GLU A 14 -11.80 11.54 -15.78
C GLU A 14 -12.73 10.78 -16.73
N GLY A 15 -13.86 10.24 -16.23
CA GLY A 15 -14.92 9.69 -17.05
C GLY A 15 -15.10 8.17 -16.98
N GLU A 16 -15.81 7.61 -17.94
CA GLU A 16 -16.21 6.21 -18.02
C GLU A 16 -15.03 5.24 -18.08
N ALA A 17 -15.27 3.98 -17.72
CA ALA A 17 -14.30 2.89 -17.82
C ALA A 17 -13.56 2.95 -19.18
N ALA A 18 -12.23 3.01 -19.14
CA ALA A 18 -11.44 2.94 -20.37
C ALA A 18 -11.44 1.47 -20.84
N PRO A 19 -12.16 1.14 -21.91
CA PRO A 19 -12.44 -0.26 -22.26
C PRO A 19 -11.20 -1.09 -22.62
N ASP A 20 -10.09 -0.42 -22.88
CA ASP A 20 -8.85 -1.04 -23.36
C ASP A 20 -7.72 -1.06 -22.33
N LYS A 21 -8.00 -0.72 -21.06
CA LYS A 21 -6.97 -0.65 -20.01
C LYS A 21 -7.18 -1.73 -18.96
N ASP A 22 -6.06 -2.26 -18.51
CA ASP A 22 -6.02 -3.08 -17.30
C ASP A 22 -6.29 -2.22 -16.06
N VAL A 23 -6.61 -2.86 -14.93
CA VAL A 23 -6.94 -2.17 -13.69
C VAL A 23 -5.86 -2.41 -12.65
N LEU A 24 -5.36 -1.33 -12.06
CA LEU A 24 -4.41 -1.38 -10.95
C LEU A 24 -5.05 -0.82 -9.68
N PHE A 25 -5.25 -1.68 -8.69
CA PHE A 25 -5.63 -1.23 -7.35
C PHE A 25 -4.39 -0.83 -6.56
N VAL A 26 -4.47 0.30 -5.85
CA VAL A 26 -3.34 0.80 -5.07
C VAL A 26 -3.74 1.13 -3.63
N GLY A 27 -2.86 0.81 -2.69
CA GLY A 27 -3.02 1.11 -1.27
C GLY A 27 -1.87 1.94 -0.71
N ALA A 28 -2.16 2.82 0.25
CA ALA A 28 -1.20 3.72 0.87
C ALA A 28 -0.61 3.15 2.18
N GLY A 29 0.44 3.76 2.71
CA GLY A 29 1.05 3.41 3.99
C GLY A 29 0.20 3.79 5.20
N LEU A 30 0.50 3.24 6.36
CA LEU A 30 -0.15 3.60 7.61
C LEU A 30 0.03 5.10 7.91
N GLY A 31 -1.06 5.79 8.15
CA GLY A 31 -1.08 7.24 8.37
C GLY A 31 -1.08 8.07 7.08
N THR A 32 -1.19 7.45 5.90
CA THR A 32 -1.22 8.19 4.64
C THR A 32 -2.52 7.99 3.88
N GLY A 33 -2.98 9.04 3.18
CA GLY A 33 -4.11 8.96 2.27
C GLY A 33 -3.65 8.55 0.87
N VAL A 34 -4.42 7.68 0.23
CA VAL A 34 -4.04 7.10 -1.07
C VAL A 34 -3.89 8.15 -2.16
N GLN A 35 -4.75 9.16 -2.19
CA GLN A 35 -4.66 10.26 -3.15
C GLN A 35 -3.39 11.10 -2.95
N ALA A 36 -3.03 11.40 -1.70
CA ALA A 36 -1.83 12.19 -1.41
C ALA A 36 -0.53 11.45 -1.77
N LEU A 37 -0.52 10.12 -1.60
CA LEU A 37 0.66 9.30 -1.89
C LEU A 37 0.80 8.98 -3.38
N TRP A 38 -0.30 8.62 -4.05
CA TRP A 38 -0.28 8.00 -5.37
C TRP A 38 -0.61 8.93 -6.54
N ALA A 39 -1.13 10.16 -6.32
CA ALA A 39 -1.68 10.98 -7.40
C ALA A 39 -0.71 11.17 -8.59
N GLU A 40 0.57 11.43 -8.32
CA GLU A 40 1.55 11.65 -9.38
C GLU A 40 1.94 10.35 -10.08
N ALA A 41 2.20 9.28 -9.34
CA ALA A 41 2.46 7.97 -9.93
C ALA A 41 1.24 7.43 -10.71
N ALA A 42 0.02 7.70 -10.24
CA ALA A 42 -1.20 7.33 -10.95
C ALA A 42 -1.34 8.07 -12.30
N ASN A 43 -0.91 9.33 -12.39
CA ASN A 43 -0.85 10.06 -13.67
C ASN A 43 0.15 9.42 -14.64
N GLU A 44 1.33 9.01 -14.14
CA GLU A 44 2.33 8.30 -14.94
C GLU A 44 1.87 6.91 -15.39
N LEU A 45 0.99 6.26 -14.63
CA LEU A 45 0.43 4.95 -14.93
C LEU A 45 -0.81 5.02 -15.84
N ALA A 46 -1.38 6.21 -16.04
CA ALA A 46 -2.68 6.39 -16.67
C ALA A 46 -2.72 6.02 -18.17
N ASP A 47 -1.59 5.95 -18.85
CA ASP A 47 -1.48 5.49 -20.23
C ASP A 47 -1.78 4.00 -20.36
N ARG A 48 -1.48 3.19 -19.33
CA ARG A 48 -1.59 1.72 -19.33
C ARG A 48 -2.72 1.20 -18.43
N PHE A 49 -2.96 1.84 -17.29
CA PHE A 49 -3.88 1.35 -16.26
C PHE A 49 -5.00 2.35 -15.95
N GLN A 50 -6.16 1.81 -15.62
CA GLN A 50 -7.11 2.50 -14.76
C GLN A 50 -6.66 2.31 -13.33
N VAL A 51 -6.24 3.38 -12.64
CA VAL A 51 -5.75 3.30 -11.26
C VAL A 51 -6.88 3.60 -10.28
N ILE A 52 -7.15 2.66 -9.39
CA ILE A 52 -8.16 2.74 -8.34
C ILE A 52 -7.43 2.66 -6.99
N GLY A 53 -7.43 3.75 -6.24
CA GLY A 53 -6.91 3.78 -4.88
C GLY A 53 -7.95 3.40 -3.85
N TRP A 54 -7.52 3.03 -2.66
CA TRP A 54 -8.37 2.85 -1.51
C TRP A 54 -7.66 3.30 -0.23
N ASP A 55 -8.41 3.85 0.71
CA ASP A 55 -7.91 4.28 1.99
C ASP A 55 -8.10 3.23 3.07
N LEU A 56 -7.14 3.12 3.97
CA LEU A 56 -7.24 2.30 5.18
C LEU A 56 -8.40 2.77 6.06
N PRO A 57 -9.02 1.90 6.89
CA PRO A 57 -10.02 2.32 7.84
C PRO A 57 -9.58 3.52 8.68
N GLY A 58 -10.44 4.54 8.79
CA GLY A 58 -10.14 5.78 9.49
C GLY A 58 -9.10 6.69 8.85
N HIS A 59 -8.73 6.44 7.59
CA HIS A 59 -7.83 7.27 6.79
C HIS A 59 -8.56 7.83 5.57
N GLY A 60 -8.17 9.03 5.13
CA GLY A 60 -8.72 9.65 3.93
C GLY A 60 -10.24 9.63 3.88
N GLN A 61 -10.83 8.89 2.93
CA GLN A 61 -12.28 8.80 2.74
C GLN A 61 -12.91 7.55 3.38
N SER A 62 -12.12 6.62 3.91
CA SER A 62 -12.65 5.42 4.57
C SER A 62 -13.17 5.73 5.98
N PRO A 63 -14.34 5.16 6.37
CA PRO A 63 -14.89 5.38 7.69
C PRO A 63 -13.97 4.79 8.78
N ALA A 64 -14.09 5.36 9.99
CA ALA A 64 -13.39 4.83 11.16
C ALA A 64 -13.87 3.42 11.53
N HIS A 65 -12.93 2.58 11.99
CA HIS A 65 -13.19 1.22 12.44
C HIS A 65 -12.44 0.95 13.75
N ASN A 66 -13.17 0.76 14.84
CA ASN A 66 -12.59 0.67 16.16
C ASN A 66 -12.52 -0.77 16.72
N GLU A 67 -13.04 -1.72 15.96
CA GLU A 67 -12.97 -3.14 16.33
C GLU A 67 -11.58 -3.72 15.96
N PRO A 68 -11.13 -4.80 16.62
CA PRO A 68 -9.90 -5.48 16.25
C PRO A 68 -9.89 -5.88 14.78
N ILE A 69 -8.79 -5.61 14.09
CA ILE A 69 -8.55 -5.92 12.68
C ILE A 69 -7.34 -6.83 12.57
N ALA A 70 -7.41 -7.86 11.75
CA ALA A 70 -6.26 -8.61 11.27
C ALA A 70 -5.89 -8.21 9.84
N MET A 71 -4.67 -8.52 9.39
CA MET A 71 -4.27 -8.24 8.01
C MET A 71 -5.16 -8.97 6.99
N ALA A 72 -5.64 -10.17 7.34
CA ALA A 72 -6.60 -10.92 6.53
C ALA A 72 -7.95 -10.21 6.38
N ASP A 73 -8.41 -9.44 7.38
CA ASP A 73 -9.67 -8.68 7.27
C ASP A 73 -9.54 -7.53 6.26
N LEU A 74 -8.35 -6.89 6.19
CA LEU A 74 -8.04 -5.87 5.18
C LEU A 74 -7.93 -6.50 3.78
N ALA A 75 -7.29 -7.66 3.65
CA ALA A 75 -7.22 -8.39 2.39
C ALA A 75 -8.62 -8.79 1.90
N ASN A 76 -9.50 -9.27 2.79
CA ASN A 76 -10.89 -9.56 2.46
C ASN A 76 -11.64 -8.32 1.97
N ALA A 77 -11.46 -7.16 2.63
CA ALA A 77 -12.09 -5.91 2.21
C ALA A 77 -11.66 -5.51 0.79
N VAL A 78 -10.37 -5.65 0.46
CA VAL A 78 -9.87 -5.38 -0.91
C VAL A 78 -10.41 -6.40 -1.91
N ALA A 79 -10.42 -7.68 -1.57
CA ALA A 79 -10.98 -8.72 -2.44
C ALA A 79 -12.47 -8.47 -2.74
N ASP A 80 -13.24 -8.08 -1.74
CA ASP A 80 -14.66 -7.72 -1.90
C ASP A 80 -14.83 -6.45 -2.74
N LEU A 81 -13.95 -5.45 -2.58
CA LEU A 81 -13.91 -4.28 -3.44
C LEU A 81 -13.66 -4.67 -4.90
N VAL A 82 -12.67 -5.51 -5.20
CA VAL A 82 -12.38 -5.99 -6.57
C VAL A 82 -13.59 -6.70 -7.16
N LYS A 83 -14.22 -7.62 -6.42
CA LYS A 83 -15.44 -8.32 -6.84
C LYS A 83 -16.60 -7.37 -7.11
N ALA A 84 -16.79 -6.36 -6.26
CA ALA A 84 -17.82 -5.34 -6.45
C ALA A 84 -17.58 -4.49 -7.70
N GLN A 85 -16.32 -4.12 -8.01
CA GLN A 85 -15.95 -3.39 -9.22
C GLN A 85 -16.18 -4.24 -10.49
N HIS A 86 -15.91 -5.55 -10.44
CA HIS A 86 -16.27 -6.49 -11.50
C HIS A 86 -17.80 -6.53 -11.72
N ALA A 87 -18.57 -6.70 -10.66
CA ALA A 87 -20.03 -6.77 -10.72
C ALA A 87 -20.66 -5.47 -11.25
N ALA A 88 -20.05 -4.32 -10.93
CA ALA A 88 -20.48 -3.00 -11.41
C ALA A 88 -20.06 -2.71 -12.88
N GLY A 89 -19.25 -3.58 -13.50
CA GLY A 89 -18.72 -3.37 -14.87
C GLY A 89 -17.65 -2.27 -14.95
N THR A 90 -17.11 -1.84 -13.83
CA THR A 90 -16.01 -0.84 -13.77
C THR A 90 -14.69 -1.46 -14.26
N ILE A 91 -14.51 -2.76 -14.04
CA ILE A 91 -13.42 -3.54 -14.60
C ILE A 91 -13.89 -4.08 -15.94
N PRO A 92 -13.25 -3.71 -17.08
CA PRO A 92 -13.64 -4.19 -18.40
C PRO A 92 -13.52 -5.71 -18.52
N ALA A 93 -14.39 -6.33 -19.31
CA ALA A 93 -14.33 -7.77 -19.56
C ALA A 93 -12.99 -8.14 -20.23
N GLY A 94 -12.25 -9.04 -19.62
CA GLY A 94 -10.93 -9.49 -20.10
C GLY A 94 -9.77 -8.58 -19.72
N ALA A 95 -10.01 -7.48 -19.01
CA ALA A 95 -8.93 -6.68 -18.44
C ALA A 95 -8.23 -7.48 -17.32
N LYS A 96 -6.91 -7.37 -17.29
CA LYS A 96 -6.10 -7.88 -16.19
C LYS A 96 -6.24 -6.99 -14.96
N VAL A 97 -6.12 -7.61 -13.78
CA VAL A 97 -6.25 -6.92 -12.49
C VAL A 97 -4.95 -7.04 -11.72
N TYR A 98 -4.44 -5.93 -11.26
CA TYR A 98 -3.19 -5.84 -10.50
C TYR A 98 -3.40 -5.12 -9.18
N TYR A 99 -2.51 -5.39 -8.23
CA TYR A 99 -2.49 -4.69 -6.95
C TYR A 99 -1.09 -4.14 -6.65
N ALA A 100 -1.00 -2.94 -6.05
CA ALA A 100 0.25 -2.39 -5.54
C ALA A 100 0.03 -1.73 -4.18
N GLY A 101 0.75 -2.17 -3.15
CA GLY A 101 0.60 -1.67 -1.79
C GLY A 101 1.90 -1.17 -1.19
N VAL A 102 1.84 -0.03 -0.49
CA VAL A 102 2.98 0.55 0.23
C VAL A 102 2.90 0.19 1.70
N SER A 103 4.01 -0.27 2.31
CA SER A 103 4.13 -0.49 3.74
C SER A 103 3.06 -1.47 4.27
N ILE A 104 2.16 -1.05 5.17
CA ILE A 104 1.03 -1.89 5.63
C ILE A 104 0.22 -2.47 4.45
N ASN A 105 0.02 -1.69 3.40
CA ASN A 105 -0.65 -2.19 2.20
C ASN A 105 0.22 -3.15 1.36
N GLY A 106 1.54 -3.14 1.54
CA GLY A 106 2.41 -4.21 1.06
C GLY A 106 2.23 -5.51 1.86
N ALA A 107 1.98 -5.42 3.17
CA ALA A 107 1.58 -6.58 3.98
C ALA A 107 0.19 -7.10 3.56
N VAL A 108 -0.78 -6.21 3.27
CA VAL A 108 -2.06 -6.58 2.64
C VAL A 108 -1.85 -7.26 1.29
N ALA A 109 -0.90 -6.77 0.48
CA ALA A 109 -0.55 -7.37 -0.82
C ALA A 109 -0.08 -8.83 -0.69
N LEU A 110 0.79 -9.12 0.28
CA LEU A 110 1.22 -10.48 0.59
C LEU A 110 0.05 -11.34 1.09
N GLN A 111 -0.81 -10.80 1.94
CA GLN A 111 -2.00 -11.50 2.42
C GLN A 111 -3.00 -11.78 1.29
N LEU A 112 -3.17 -10.83 0.34
CA LEU A 112 -3.97 -11.05 -0.88
C LEU A 112 -3.38 -12.17 -1.73
N GLY A 113 -2.06 -12.22 -1.89
CA GLY A 113 -1.40 -13.31 -2.60
C GLY A 113 -1.62 -14.68 -1.98
N LEU A 114 -1.75 -14.75 -0.64
CA LEU A 114 -2.03 -15.98 0.10
C LEU A 114 -3.50 -16.41 0.02
N ASP A 115 -4.43 -15.48 0.16
CA ASP A 115 -5.85 -15.80 0.38
C ASP A 115 -6.72 -15.59 -0.88
N HIS A 116 -6.29 -14.73 -1.81
CA HIS A 116 -7.07 -14.26 -2.97
C HIS A 116 -6.23 -14.08 -4.23
N GLY A 117 -5.11 -14.80 -4.35
CA GLY A 117 -4.17 -14.64 -5.47
C GLY A 117 -4.81 -14.80 -6.84
N GLU A 118 -5.88 -15.59 -6.94
CA GLU A 118 -6.64 -15.84 -8.18
C GLU A 118 -7.36 -14.59 -8.72
N LEU A 119 -7.53 -13.55 -7.91
CA LEU A 119 -8.15 -12.28 -8.34
C LEU A 119 -7.18 -11.37 -9.09
N PHE A 120 -5.88 -11.67 -9.07
CA PHE A 120 -4.84 -10.77 -9.56
C PHE A 120 -3.92 -11.44 -10.57
N ASP A 121 -3.56 -10.72 -11.62
CA ASP A 121 -2.55 -11.12 -12.61
C ASP A 121 -1.11 -10.79 -12.16
N GLY A 122 -0.97 -9.95 -11.15
CA GLY A 122 0.31 -9.62 -10.50
C GLY A 122 0.12 -8.68 -9.32
N ILE A 123 1.05 -8.74 -8.38
CA ILE A 123 1.01 -7.96 -7.14
C ILE A 123 2.36 -7.28 -6.91
N ALA A 124 2.34 -6.00 -6.57
CA ALA A 124 3.53 -5.25 -6.15
C ALA A 124 3.51 -4.97 -4.64
N VAL A 125 4.60 -5.31 -3.98
CA VAL A 125 4.88 -5.06 -2.57
C VAL A 125 5.91 -3.94 -2.50
N ILE A 126 5.50 -2.76 -2.05
CA ILE A 126 6.33 -1.55 -2.10
C ILE A 126 6.72 -1.13 -0.69
N CYS A 127 8.03 -0.97 -0.42
CA CYS A 127 8.56 -0.52 0.86
C CYS A 127 7.89 -1.27 2.04
N SER A 128 7.90 -2.59 2.00
CA SER A 128 7.20 -3.46 2.95
C SER A 128 8.01 -4.73 3.24
N ALA A 129 7.50 -5.58 4.13
CA ALA A 129 8.15 -6.82 4.53
C ALA A 129 7.13 -7.93 4.83
N ALA A 130 7.57 -9.18 4.80
CA ALA A 130 6.76 -10.34 5.25
C ALA A 130 6.50 -10.33 6.77
N LYS A 131 7.24 -9.50 7.52
CA LYS A 131 7.01 -9.07 8.89
C LYS A 131 7.59 -7.67 9.07
N ILE A 132 6.77 -6.71 9.44
CA ILE A 132 7.20 -5.32 9.63
C ILE A 132 7.42 -5.05 11.12
N GLY A 133 8.66 -4.78 11.50
CA GLY A 133 9.02 -4.43 12.88
C GLY A 133 8.76 -5.55 13.91
N GLN A 134 8.61 -5.16 15.17
CA GLN A 134 8.39 -6.08 16.28
C GLN A 134 6.99 -5.88 16.89
N THR A 135 6.37 -6.96 17.33
CA THR A 135 5.01 -6.97 17.89
C THR A 135 4.87 -5.99 19.05
N GLU A 136 5.84 -5.99 19.97
CA GLU A 136 5.82 -5.14 21.15
C GLU A 136 5.88 -3.65 20.79
N ALA A 137 6.73 -3.28 19.82
CA ALA A 137 6.85 -1.90 19.34
C ALA A 137 5.54 -1.40 18.68
N TRP A 138 4.84 -2.26 17.97
CA TRP A 138 3.53 -1.93 17.41
C TRP A 138 2.44 -1.77 18.48
N GLN A 139 2.46 -2.60 19.53
CA GLN A 139 1.54 -2.47 20.67
C GLN A 139 1.78 -1.18 21.47
N GLU A 140 3.05 -0.84 21.71
CA GLU A 140 3.43 0.43 22.35
C GLU A 140 2.96 1.63 21.51
N ARG A 141 3.14 1.56 20.17
CA ARG A 141 2.69 2.61 19.25
C ARG A 141 1.18 2.74 19.24
N ALA A 142 0.43 1.64 19.25
CA ALA A 142 -1.02 1.64 19.33
C ALA A 142 -1.49 2.37 20.60
N THR A 143 -0.98 1.97 21.74
CA THR A 143 -1.30 2.59 23.05
C THR A 143 -0.96 4.09 23.06
N PHE A 144 0.20 4.46 22.52
CA PHE A 144 0.64 5.85 22.47
C PHE A 144 -0.29 6.71 21.61
N VAL A 145 -0.65 6.22 20.40
CA VAL A 145 -1.51 6.99 19.48
C VAL A 145 -2.94 7.10 19.98
N GLU A 146 -3.48 6.08 20.62
CA GLU A 146 -4.80 6.17 21.26
C GLU A 146 -4.84 7.31 22.29
N ALA A 147 -3.77 7.49 23.05
CA ALA A 147 -3.70 8.53 24.08
C ALA A 147 -3.38 9.92 23.51
N ALA A 148 -2.36 10.03 22.64
CA ALA A 148 -1.78 11.29 22.20
C ALA A 148 -2.36 11.82 20.86
N GLY A 149 -3.03 10.95 20.07
CA GLY A 149 -3.53 11.27 18.74
C GLY A 149 -2.46 11.17 17.64
N THR A 150 -2.91 11.03 16.41
CA THR A 150 -2.05 10.89 15.22
C THR A 150 -1.15 12.11 14.94
N PRO A 151 -1.49 13.37 15.30
CA PRO A 151 -0.59 14.49 15.15
C PRO A 151 0.76 14.32 15.87
N SER A 152 0.79 13.54 16.96
CA SER A 152 2.02 13.24 17.72
C SER A 152 3.03 12.40 16.92
N MET A 153 2.58 11.75 15.85
CA MET A 153 3.42 10.88 14.99
C MET A 153 4.12 11.62 13.87
N VAL A 154 3.75 12.88 13.57
CA VAL A 154 4.18 13.61 12.37
C VAL A 154 5.70 13.78 12.30
N ALA A 155 6.33 14.26 13.35
CA ALA A 155 7.77 14.51 13.34
C ALA A 155 8.59 13.23 13.09
N GLY A 156 8.30 12.17 13.86
CA GLY A 156 9.01 10.89 13.70
C GLY A 156 8.68 10.16 12.40
N SER A 157 7.51 10.44 11.79
CA SER A 157 7.18 9.91 10.47
C SER A 157 7.92 10.66 9.37
N ALA A 158 8.00 11.99 9.44
CA ALA A 158 8.74 12.80 8.48
C ALA A 158 10.22 12.37 8.37
N GLU A 159 10.86 12.08 9.51
CA GLU A 159 12.25 11.62 9.55
C GLU A 159 12.49 10.26 8.90
N LYS A 160 11.47 9.38 8.87
CA LYS A 160 11.58 8.00 8.39
C LYS A 160 11.02 7.79 6.99
N TRP A 161 10.09 8.64 6.56
CA TRP A 161 9.34 8.43 5.33
C TRP A 161 10.05 8.93 4.08
N PHE A 162 10.94 9.91 4.22
CA PHE A 162 11.53 10.59 3.07
C PHE A 162 13.05 10.49 3.07
N ALA A 163 13.61 10.34 1.89
CA ALA A 163 15.04 10.40 1.67
C ALA A 163 15.60 11.79 2.01
N PRO A 164 16.89 11.88 2.41
CA PRO A 164 17.53 13.16 2.74
C PRO A 164 17.36 14.22 1.65
N GLY A 165 16.91 15.41 2.04
CA GLY A 165 16.68 16.53 1.13
C GLY A 165 15.35 16.53 0.38
N PHE A 166 14.55 15.46 0.47
CA PHE A 166 13.26 15.40 -0.24
C PHE A 166 12.25 16.42 0.31
N ILE A 167 12.18 16.58 1.62
CA ILE A 167 11.25 17.52 2.28
C ILE A 167 11.50 18.96 1.81
N GLU A 168 12.76 19.37 1.76
CA GLU A 168 13.16 20.72 1.35
C GLU A 168 12.88 20.99 -0.13
N GLN A 169 13.04 19.98 -0.97
CA GLN A 169 12.84 20.09 -2.41
C GLN A 169 11.37 19.98 -2.82
N HIS A 170 10.55 19.26 -2.04
CA HIS A 170 9.17 18.92 -2.35
C HIS A 170 8.21 19.23 -1.19
N ALA A 171 8.34 20.41 -0.57
CA ALA A 171 7.61 20.80 0.63
C ALA A 171 6.09 20.69 0.50
N GLU A 172 5.52 20.99 -0.67
CA GLU A 172 4.07 20.89 -0.91
C GLU A 172 3.59 19.43 -0.88
N ARG A 173 4.30 18.52 -1.56
CA ARG A 173 3.99 17.07 -1.56
C ARG A 173 4.08 16.50 -0.16
N THR A 174 5.17 16.81 0.54
CA THR A 174 5.45 16.37 1.89
C THR A 174 4.37 16.85 2.87
N THR A 175 4.04 18.15 2.82
CA THR A 175 3.01 18.75 3.67
C THR A 175 1.66 18.08 3.45
N ARG A 176 1.26 17.89 2.19
CA ARG A 176 0.00 17.21 1.84
C ARG A 176 -0.07 15.79 2.42
N LEU A 177 1.02 15.01 2.30
CA LEU A 177 1.05 13.66 2.85
C LEU A 177 1.01 13.65 4.38
N LEU A 178 1.79 14.50 5.05
CA LEU A 178 1.82 14.60 6.51
C LEU A 178 0.51 15.14 7.10
N HIS A 179 -0.25 15.95 6.35
CA HIS A 179 -1.62 16.35 6.76
C HIS A 179 -2.54 15.14 6.85
N THR A 180 -2.46 14.17 5.92
CA THR A 180 -3.32 12.97 6.00
C THR A 180 -3.04 12.16 7.27
N LEU A 181 -1.80 12.15 7.77
CA LEU A 181 -1.47 11.53 9.05
C LEU A 181 -2.13 12.26 10.23
N GLN A 182 -2.16 13.60 10.20
CA GLN A 182 -2.80 14.37 11.27
C GLN A 182 -4.31 14.15 11.35
N GLU A 183 -4.95 13.90 10.20
CA GLU A 183 -6.39 13.73 10.06
C GLU A 183 -6.86 12.28 10.29
N ALA A 184 -5.95 11.31 10.28
CA ALA A 184 -6.29 9.91 10.49
C ALA A 184 -6.94 9.68 11.87
N ASP A 185 -7.99 8.86 11.91
CA ASP A 185 -8.64 8.47 13.17
C ASP A 185 -7.66 7.66 14.04
N ARG A 186 -7.41 8.17 15.26
CA ARG A 186 -6.40 7.59 16.14
C ARG A 186 -6.73 6.17 16.60
N PHE A 187 -8.01 5.83 16.73
CA PHE A 187 -8.42 4.50 17.18
C PHE A 187 -8.26 3.49 16.04
N SER A 188 -8.70 3.83 14.84
CA SER A 188 -8.45 3.01 13.64
C SER A 188 -6.96 2.83 13.38
N TYR A 189 -6.17 3.89 13.53
CA TYR A 189 -4.70 3.83 13.42
C TYR A 189 -4.10 2.84 14.42
N ALA A 190 -4.57 2.85 15.67
CA ALA A 190 -4.12 1.93 16.71
C ALA A 190 -4.48 0.48 16.37
N ARG A 191 -5.72 0.21 15.89
CA ARG A 191 -6.11 -1.15 15.42
C ARG A 191 -5.21 -1.64 14.29
N LEU A 192 -4.83 -0.76 13.36
CA LEU A 192 -3.90 -1.10 12.28
C LEU A 192 -2.47 -1.37 12.78
N CYS A 193 -2.00 -0.67 13.81
CA CYS A 193 -0.76 -1.02 14.49
C CYS A 193 -0.81 -2.42 15.10
N GLU A 194 -1.90 -2.77 15.78
CA GLU A 194 -2.10 -4.10 16.34
C GLU A 194 -2.12 -5.19 15.25
N ALA A 195 -2.78 -4.91 14.11
CA ALA A 195 -2.77 -5.80 12.94
C ALA A 195 -1.35 -6.04 12.41
N LEU A 196 -0.52 -4.98 12.29
CA LEU A 196 0.89 -5.10 11.93
C LEU A 196 1.68 -5.90 12.95
N GLY A 197 1.44 -5.69 14.24
CA GLY A 197 2.08 -6.45 15.31
C GLY A 197 1.79 -7.95 15.27
N GLY A 198 0.62 -8.34 14.76
CA GLY A 198 0.21 -9.72 14.57
C GLY A 198 0.60 -10.36 13.23
N PHE A 199 1.11 -9.56 12.27
CA PHE A 199 1.41 -10.03 10.92
C PHE A 199 2.81 -10.63 10.82
N ASP A 200 2.88 -11.90 10.40
CA ASP A 200 4.13 -12.59 10.06
C ASP A 200 3.82 -13.71 9.06
N VAL A 201 4.23 -13.54 7.81
CA VAL A 201 4.01 -14.51 6.72
C VAL A 201 5.30 -15.05 6.12
N ARG A 202 6.43 -14.86 6.81
CA ARG A 202 7.76 -15.27 6.32
C ARG A 202 7.82 -16.76 5.96
N GLU A 203 7.20 -17.61 6.74
CA GLU A 203 7.16 -19.06 6.50
C GLU A 203 6.14 -19.49 5.44
N ARG A 204 5.27 -18.55 5.02
CA ARG A 204 4.18 -18.80 4.08
C ARG A 204 4.39 -18.22 2.69
N LEU A 205 5.49 -17.50 2.45
CA LEU A 205 5.77 -16.88 1.15
C LEU A 205 5.71 -17.88 0.00
N GLY A 206 6.17 -19.12 0.19
CA GLY A 206 6.13 -20.18 -0.81
C GLY A 206 4.72 -20.66 -1.22
N GLU A 207 3.67 -20.26 -0.49
CA GLU A 207 2.28 -20.55 -0.83
C GLU A 207 1.74 -19.55 -1.89
N ILE A 208 2.41 -18.40 -2.07
CA ILE A 208 1.99 -17.35 -3.03
C ILE A 208 2.36 -17.76 -4.44
N THR A 209 1.36 -17.95 -5.29
CA THR A 209 1.52 -18.38 -6.68
C THR A 209 1.39 -17.26 -7.71
N VAL A 210 0.71 -16.16 -7.35
CA VAL A 210 0.63 -14.96 -8.20
C VAL A 210 2.00 -14.29 -8.31
N PRO A 211 2.41 -13.75 -9.48
CA PRO A 211 3.68 -13.05 -9.61
C PRO A 211 3.79 -11.86 -8.65
N ILE A 212 4.92 -11.77 -7.95
CA ILE A 212 5.22 -10.68 -7.00
C ILE A 212 6.38 -9.83 -7.50
N VAL A 213 6.18 -8.52 -7.43
CA VAL A 213 7.26 -7.52 -7.57
C VAL A 213 7.46 -6.81 -6.23
N ALA A 214 8.65 -6.91 -5.68
CA ALA A 214 9.08 -6.17 -4.49
C ALA A 214 9.85 -4.93 -4.92
N LEU A 215 9.40 -3.73 -4.52
CA LEU A 215 10.03 -2.45 -4.85
C LEU A 215 10.38 -1.70 -3.57
N HIS A 216 11.65 -1.38 -3.37
CA HIS A 216 12.13 -0.74 -2.14
C HIS A 216 12.99 0.49 -2.44
N GLY A 217 13.00 1.42 -1.51
CA GLY A 217 13.93 2.54 -1.51
C GLY A 217 15.30 2.14 -0.92
N ALA A 218 16.38 2.56 -1.53
CA ALA A 218 17.73 2.30 -1.03
C ALA A 218 17.98 2.88 0.37
N GLU A 219 17.26 3.93 0.72
CA GLU A 219 17.38 4.66 2.00
C GLU A 219 16.21 4.36 2.97
N ASP A 220 15.41 3.33 2.69
CA ASP A 220 14.31 2.93 3.56
C ASP A 220 14.82 2.27 4.84
N GLY A 221 14.75 3.02 5.94
CA GLY A 221 15.11 2.52 7.28
C GLY A 221 13.98 1.79 8.00
N VAL A 222 12.78 1.71 7.41
CA VAL A 222 11.63 0.98 7.98
C VAL A 222 11.56 -0.43 7.42
N CYS A 223 11.60 -0.56 6.09
CA CYS A 223 11.62 -1.82 5.35
C CYS A 223 12.78 -1.75 4.33
N PRO A 224 13.99 -2.14 4.72
CA PRO A 224 15.17 -2.04 3.86
C PRO A 224 15.08 -2.97 2.64
N PRO A 225 15.88 -2.73 1.58
CA PRO A 225 15.88 -3.54 0.35
C PRO A 225 16.00 -5.05 0.57
N ALA A 226 16.71 -5.47 1.62
CA ALA A 226 16.84 -6.88 1.99
C ALA A 226 15.49 -7.57 2.27
N ASP A 227 14.48 -6.84 2.75
CA ASP A 227 13.12 -7.37 2.94
C ASP A 227 12.46 -7.69 1.59
N GLY A 228 12.68 -6.85 0.58
CA GLY A 228 12.20 -7.08 -0.79
C GLY A 228 12.88 -8.26 -1.45
N GLU A 229 14.19 -8.39 -1.28
CA GLU A 229 14.96 -9.54 -1.75
C GLU A 229 14.47 -10.84 -1.11
N ALA A 230 14.19 -10.82 0.21
CA ALA A 230 13.66 -11.98 0.93
C ALA A 230 12.25 -12.36 0.44
N ILE A 231 11.38 -11.39 0.16
CA ILE A 231 10.05 -11.64 -0.42
C ILE A 231 10.21 -12.27 -1.81
N ALA A 232 10.99 -11.65 -2.69
CA ALA A 232 11.18 -12.13 -4.06
C ALA A 232 11.78 -13.54 -4.11
N ALA A 233 12.70 -13.85 -3.22
CA ALA A 233 13.30 -15.18 -3.11
C ALA A 233 12.36 -16.23 -2.48
N GLY A 234 11.40 -15.79 -1.65
CA GLY A 234 10.49 -16.66 -0.93
C GLY A 234 9.25 -17.11 -1.71
N VAL A 235 8.82 -16.35 -2.72
CA VAL A 235 7.63 -16.64 -3.52
C VAL A 235 7.96 -17.46 -4.77
N ALA A 236 6.94 -18.07 -5.40
CA ALA A 236 7.13 -18.91 -6.59
C ALA A 236 7.62 -18.11 -7.82
N SER A 237 7.17 -16.85 -7.99
CA SER A 237 7.57 -15.95 -9.08
C SER A 237 7.78 -14.56 -8.50
N GLY A 238 9.00 -14.22 -8.15
CA GLY A 238 9.37 -12.95 -7.50
C GLY A 238 10.45 -12.19 -8.24
N GLN A 239 10.31 -10.86 -8.24
CA GLN A 239 11.35 -9.92 -8.69
C GLN A 239 11.55 -8.86 -7.61
N ALA A 240 12.79 -8.41 -7.41
CA ALA A 240 13.12 -7.32 -6.49
C ALA A 240 13.76 -6.16 -7.24
N HIS A 241 13.33 -4.94 -6.92
CA HIS A 241 13.85 -3.69 -7.48
C HIS A 241 14.17 -2.72 -6.35
N VAL A 242 15.21 -1.93 -6.53
CA VAL A 242 15.62 -0.88 -5.59
C VAL A 242 15.68 0.45 -6.31
N LEU A 243 15.08 1.48 -5.72
CA LEU A 243 15.15 2.86 -6.19
C LEU A 243 16.18 3.63 -5.38
N GLU A 244 17.19 4.17 -6.04
CA GLU A 244 18.20 5.04 -5.44
C GLU A 244 17.57 6.38 -5.03
N HIS A 245 18.03 6.96 -3.91
CA HIS A 245 17.52 8.21 -3.36
C HIS A 245 16.03 8.20 -3.05
N VAL A 246 15.54 7.08 -2.54
CA VAL A 246 14.17 6.85 -2.08
C VAL A 246 14.22 6.22 -0.70
N ALA A 247 13.39 6.69 0.20
CA ALA A 247 13.16 6.06 1.49
C ALA A 247 11.87 5.22 1.47
N HIS A 248 10.89 5.53 2.30
CA HIS A 248 9.73 4.67 2.57
C HIS A 248 8.50 4.99 1.70
N GLN A 249 8.50 6.07 0.92
CA GLN A 249 7.32 6.56 0.19
C GLN A 249 7.58 6.61 -1.32
N ALA A 250 8.04 5.51 -1.91
CA ALA A 250 8.46 5.43 -3.31
C ALA A 250 7.50 6.10 -4.32
N PRO A 251 6.15 5.95 -4.25
CA PRO A 251 5.26 6.57 -5.23
C PRO A 251 5.25 8.10 -5.22
N ILE A 252 5.53 8.75 -4.09
CA ILE A 252 5.59 10.22 -4.00
C ILE A 252 7.02 10.73 -4.19
N GLU A 253 8.04 9.96 -3.79
CA GLU A 253 9.43 10.33 -3.93
C GLU A 253 9.93 10.21 -5.38
N LYS A 254 9.56 9.13 -6.06
CA LYS A 254 9.97 8.81 -7.44
C LYS A 254 8.78 8.28 -8.25
N PRO A 255 7.77 9.13 -8.55
CA PRO A 255 6.53 8.69 -9.22
C PRO A 255 6.77 8.07 -10.60
N ALA A 256 7.63 8.67 -11.43
CA ALA A 256 7.89 8.19 -12.79
C ALA A 256 8.65 6.87 -12.80
N GLU A 257 9.69 6.74 -11.95
CA GLU A 257 10.47 5.51 -11.82
C GLU A 257 9.64 4.37 -11.21
N THR A 258 8.82 4.67 -10.19
CA THR A 258 7.85 3.72 -9.61
C THR A 258 6.89 3.22 -10.69
N ALA A 259 6.30 4.13 -11.47
CA ALA A 259 5.38 3.78 -12.55
C ALA A 259 6.06 2.94 -13.65
N THR A 260 7.30 3.25 -14.01
CA THR A 260 8.06 2.50 -15.01
C THR A 260 8.25 1.05 -14.57
N ILE A 261 8.72 0.82 -13.34
CA ILE A 261 8.91 -0.53 -12.80
C ILE A 261 7.60 -1.31 -12.77
N LEU A 262 6.50 -0.69 -12.32
CA LEU A 262 5.19 -1.36 -12.29
C LEU A 262 4.69 -1.71 -13.70
N LYS A 263 4.87 -0.82 -14.68
CA LYS A 263 4.50 -1.10 -16.08
C LYS A 263 5.30 -2.27 -16.65
N GLU A 264 6.61 -2.28 -16.45
CA GLU A 264 7.49 -3.35 -16.94
C GLU A 264 7.14 -4.69 -16.30
N ALA A 265 6.96 -4.71 -14.98
CA ALA A 265 6.66 -5.92 -14.24
C ALA A 265 5.29 -6.54 -14.58
N PHE A 266 4.29 -5.71 -14.86
CA PHE A 266 2.93 -6.17 -15.15
C PHE A 266 2.66 -6.40 -16.66
N THR A 267 3.64 -6.21 -17.51
CA THR A 267 3.56 -6.49 -18.96
C THR A 267 4.40 -7.70 -19.40
N ALA A 268 5.16 -8.28 -18.50
CA ALA A 268 6.07 -9.40 -18.77
C ALA A 268 5.33 -10.75 -18.95
#